data_6f8c0b183b934227273c8d61161aa23b
#
_entry.id   6f8c0b183b934227273c8d61161aa23b
#
_cell.length_a   1.000
_cell.length_b   1.000
_cell.length_c   1.000
_cell.angle_alpha   90.00
_cell.angle_beta   90.00
_cell.angle_gamma   90.00
#
_symmetry.space_group_name_H-M   'P 1'
#
loop_
_entity.id
_entity.type
_entity.pdbx_description
1 polymer ?
#
loop_
_entity_poly.entity_id
_entity_poly.type
_entity_poly.pdbx_seq_one_letter_code
_entity_poly.pdbx_strand_id
1 'polypeptide(L)'
;MRRAGIVSSMTVTALASISGLVSALDVADVTREWTPEGKKLAAERVKLPAHDEMVLIPAGSFIMGSDKKVDRNAYQPEFPQRKVYLDTYEIDKFEVTTVQFLKFVLATNRDPLIDWQYDGGNFQETMVNHPVMHVSWFDADAYCKWAGKRLPTSAEWEKAARGEDGRIYPWGNQPAGLSRANFGRTGLSGPVRDRPERLLLYPPIISVDKYENAVSPYGVFQMAGNVAEWTADWYDPDYYKTAPDRNPKGPDKGTQKAFRGGGWIDSTPSVRPAQRNGTDPNTKMNWLGFRCARDTKETSGARG
;
A
#
# COMPACT_ATOMS: atom_id res chain seq x y z
N MET A 1 23.86 11.46 65.12
CA MET A 1 24.24 10.41 64.17
C MET A 1 23.24 10.42 63.05
N ARG A 2 23.60 11.01 61.90
CA ARG A 2 22.77 11.13 60.71
C ARG A 2 23.18 10.03 59.76
N ARG A 3 22.23 9.16 59.36
CA ARG A 3 22.45 8.22 58.25
C ARG A 3 21.81 8.83 57.01
N ALA A 4 22.63 9.13 56.01
CA ALA A 4 22.24 9.51 54.69
C ALA A 4 21.83 8.26 53.88
N GLY A 5 20.62 8.26 53.35
CA GLY A 5 20.16 7.24 52.41
C GLY A 5 20.65 7.58 51.00
N ILE A 6 21.33 6.62 50.41
CA ILE A 6 21.75 6.67 49.01
C ILE A 6 20.52 6.30 48.16
N VAL A 7 19.96 7.25 47.42
CA VAL A 7 18.99 6.99 46.35
C VAL A 7 19.78 6.64 45.10
N SER A 8 19.72 5.37 44.71
CA SER A 8 20.34 4.83 43.50
C SER A 8 19.62 5.38 42.27
N SER A 9 20.30 6.20 41.50
CA SER A 9 19.92 6.66 40.19
C SER A 9 20.17 5.55 39.17
N MET A 10 19.14 4.75 38.91
CA MET A 10 19.11 3.81 37.80
C MET A 10 17.88 4.11 36.96
N THR A 11 17.95 5.06 36.04
CA THR A 11 17.01 5.18 34.91
C THR A 11 17.44 6.31 33.96
N VAL A 12 18.54 6.17 33.23
CA VAL A 12 18.76 7.00 31.99
C VAL A 12 19.70 6.28 30.99
N THR A 13 20.14 5.05 31.20
CA THR A 13 21.10 4.40 30.30
C THR A 13 20.49 3.47 29.25
N ALA A 14 19.18 3.28 29.22
CA ALA A 14 18.53 2.34 28.29
C ALA A 14 18.02 3.00 27.00
N LEU A 15 17.94 4.33 26.92
CA LEU A 15 17.46 5.05 25.73
C LEU A 15 18.59 5.49 24.79
N ALA A 16 19.84 5.53 25.26
CA ALA A 16 20.99 5.91 24.46
C ALA A 16 21.54 4.76 23.59
N SER A 17 21.20 3.51 23.90
CA SER A 17 21.68 2.33 23.16
C SER A 17 20.87 2.00 21.91
N ILE A 18 19.63 2.49 21.78
CA ILE A 18 18.78 2.24 20.59
C ILE A 18 19.13 3.22 19.47
N SER A 19 19.46 4.47 19.80
CA SER A 19 19.92 5.44 18.80
C SER A 19 21.35 5.16 18.30
N GLY A 20 22.19 4.47 19.07
CA GLY A 20 23.55 4.07 18.67
C GLY A 20 23.59 2.86 17.73
N LEU A 21 22.59 1.97 17.79
CA LEU A 21 22.52 0.79 16.92
C LEU A 21 21.91 1.12 15.52
N VAL A 22 21.13 2.18 15.43
CA VAL A 22 20.61 2.67 14.13
C VAL A 22 21.68 3.50 13.38
N SER A 23 22.62 4.12 14.11
CA SER A 23 23.73 4.85 13.49
C SER A 23 24.90 3.98 13.05
N ALA A 24 24.95 2.70 13.47
CA ALA A 24 26.01 1.76 13.12
C ALA A 24 25.70 0.91 11.87
N LEU A 25 24.49 0.96 11.35
CA LEU A 25 24.21 0.61 9.95
C LEU A 25 24.52 1.85 9.13
N ASP A 26 25.77 1.98 8.73
CA ASP A 26 26.21 3.02 7.81
C ASP A 26 25.53 2.75 6.47
N VAL A 27 24.37 3.39 6.25
CA VAL A 27 23.56 3.28 5.02
C VAL A 27 24.36 3.77 3.81
N ALA A 28 25.52 4.39 4.05
CA ALA A 28 26.42 4.91 3.02
C ALA A 28 27.22 3.82 2.27
N ASP A 29 27.34 2.61 2.81
CA ASP A 29 28.19 1.56 2.24
C ASP A 29 27.42 0.38 1.61
N VAL A 30 26.07 0.46 1.56
CA VAL A 30 25.29 -0.47 0.74
C VAL A 30 25.39 -0.01 -0.70
N THR A 31 26.27 -0.65 -1.46
CA THR A 31 26.32 -0.42 -2.92
C THR A 31 24.95 -0.69 -3.49
N ARG A 32 24.30 0.35 -4.03
CA ARG A 32 22.98 0.26 -4.68
C ARG A 32 22.99 -0.56 -5.97
N GLU A 33 24.10 -1.21 -6.26
CA GLU A 33 24.31 -1.99 -7.46
C GLU A 33 23.99 -3.47 -7.24
N TRP A 34 23.44 -4.07 -8.27
CA TRP A 34 23.25 -5.51 -8.32
C TRP A 34 24.59 -6.25 -8.24
N THR A 35 24.71 -7.20 -7.32
CA THR A 35 25.78 -8.18 -7.43
C THR A 35 25.58 -9.06 -8.68
N PRO A 36 26.65 -9.62 -9.30
CA PRO A 36 26.51 -10.54 -10.43
C PRO A 36 25.57 -11.72 -10.15
N GLU A 37 25.67 -12.30 -8.95
CA GLU A 37 24.81 -13.38 -8.46
C GLU A 37 23.37 -12.90 -8.29
N GLY A 38 23.15 -11.72 -7.73
CA GLY A 38 21.84 -11.12 -7.57
C GLY A 38 21.14 -10.87 -8.91
N LYS A 39 21.88 -10.36 -9.94
CA LYS A 39 21.35 -10.22 -11.31
C LYS A 39 20.95 -11.55 -11.92
N LYS A 40 21.77 -12.58 -11.76
CA LYS A 40 21.48 -13.92 -12.27
C LYS A 40 20.23 -14.50 -11.64
N LEU A 41 20.11 -14.42 -10.31
CA LEU A 41 18.95 -14.90 -9.56
C LEU A 41 17.68 -14.11 -9.97
N ALA A 42 17.76 -12.80 -10.07
CA ALA A 42 16.66 -11.97 -10.54
C ALA A 42 16.18 -12.37 -11.95
N ALA A 43 17.11 -12.62 -12.89
CA ALA A 43 16.80 -13.05 -14.25
C ALA A 43 16.11 -14.42 -14.29
N GLU A 44 16.35 -15.31 -13.33
CA GLU A 44 15.65 -16.57 -13.20
C GLU A 44 14.24 -16.35 -12.61
N ARG A 45 14.11 -15.49 -11.61
CA ARG A 45 12.82 -15.22 -10.90
C ARG A 45 11.78 -14.54 -11.79
N VAL A 46 12.17 -13.67 -12.70
CA VAL A 46 11.22 -13.02 -13.62
C VAL A 46 10.51 -13.97 -14.58
N LYS A 47 10.96 -15.20 -14.68
CA LYS A 47 10.28 -16.26 -15.45
C LYS A 47 9.07 -16.85 -14.72
N LEU A 48 8.94 -16.61 -13.42
CA LEU A 48 7.81 -17.09 -12.64
C LEU A 48 6.50 -16.41 -13.08
N PRO A 49 5.35 -17.10 -12.96
CA PRO A 49 4.06 -16.51 -13.26
C PRO A 49 3.82 -15.23 -12.47
N ALA A 50 3.16 -14.29 -13.08
CA ALA A 50 2.77 -13.03 -12.46
C ALA A 50 1.24 -12.87 -12.51
N HIS A 51 0.69 -12.14 -11.55
CA HIS A 51 -0.73 -11.83 -11.45
C HIS A 51 -1.05 -10.58 -12.27
N ASP A 52 -1.22 -10.73 -13.59
CA ASP A 52 -1.45 -9.61 -14.52
C ASP A 52 -2.94 -9.35 -14.82
N GLU A 53 -3.85 -10.03 -14.10
CA GLU A 53 -5.29 -9.88 -14.32
C GLU A 53 -5.78 -8.50 -13.91
N MET A 54 -6.64 -7.94 -14.75
CA MET A 54 -7.35 -6.70 -14.46
C MET A 54 -8.85 -6.96 -14.32
N VAL A 55 -9.51 -6.13 -13.54
CA VAL A 55 -10.96 -6.16 -13.31
C VAL A 55 -11.59 -4.93 -13.93
N LEU A 56 -12.61 -5.14 -14.76
CA LEU A 56 -13.42 -4.06 -15.32
C LEU A 56 -14.34 -3.51 -14.24
N ILE A 57 -14.24 -2.22 -13.99
CA ILE A 57 -15.16 -1.48 -13.12
C ILE A 57 -16.11 -0.68 -14.01
N PRO A 58 -17.40 -1.01 -14.00
CA PRO A 58 -18.37 -0.37 -14.88
C PRO A 58 -18.57 1.11 -14.54
N ALA A 59 -18.89 1.91 -15.55
CA ALA A 59 -19.31 3.29 -15.34
C ALA A 59 -20.53 3.33 -14.42
N GLY A 60 -20.60 4.34 -13.59
CA GLY A 60 -21.75 4.53 -12.70
C GLY A 60 -21.39 5.30 -11.44
N SER A 61 -22.45 5.65 -10.72
CA SER A 61 -22.32 6.36 -9.45
C SER A 61 -22.04 5.40 -8.30
N PHE A 62 -21.26 5.85 -7.32
CA PHE A 62 -21.04 5.17 -6.06
C PHE A 62 -21.07 6.15 -4.90
N ILE A 63 -21.16 5.62 -3.70
CA ILE A 63 -21.10 6.40 -2.45
C ILE A 63 -19.65 6.50 -2.01
N MET A 64 -19.04 7.69 -2.16
CA MET A 64 -17.67 8.02 -1.77
C MET A 64 -17.64 8.66 -0.39
N GLY A 65 -16.64 8.31 0.42
CA GLY A 65 -16.49 8.84 1.77
C GLY A 65 -17.38 8.14 2.79
N SER A 66 -17.49 8.70 3.97
CA SER A 66 -18.18 8.09 5.12
C SER A 66 -19.26 8.98 5.71
N ASP A 67 -20.30 8.33 6.27
CA ASP A 67 -21.26 8.92 7.20
C ASP A 67 -20.94 8.46 8.62
N LYS A 68 -20.65 9.40 9.52
CA LYS A 68 -20.34 9.10 10.92
C LYS A 68 -21.47 8.41 11.67
N LYS A 69 -22.70 8.54 11.19
CA LYS A 69 -23.87 7.84 11.77
C LYS A 69 -23.84 6.35 11.45
N VAL A 70 -23.24 5.97 10.30
CA VAL A 70 -23.11 4.58 9.85
C VAL A 70 -21.80 3.98 10.33
N ASP A 71 -20.70 4.72 10.16
CA ASP A 71 -19.35 4.30 10.57
C ASP A 71 -18.78 5.25 11.64
N ARG A 72 -18.84 4.80 12.90
CA ARG A 72 -18.34 5.56 14.05
C ARG A 72 -16.81 5.77 14.02
N ASN A 73 -16.08 4.95 13.26
CA ASN A 73 -14.64 5.06 13.09
C ASN A 73 -14.24 6.07 11.99
N ALA A 74 -15.21 6.63 11.27
CA ALA A 74 -14.96 7.63 10.26
C ALA A 74 -14.41 8.93 10.84
N TYR A 75 -13.48 9.56 10.15
CA TYR A 75 -12.88 10.82 10.58
C TYR A 75 -12.74 11.82 9.42
N GLN A 76 -12.25 13.00 9.75
CA GLN A 76 -12.39 14.23 8.96
C GLN A 76 -12.06 14.09 7.45
N PRO A 77 -10.97 13.46 6.99
CA PRO A 77 -10.67 13.39 5.56
C PRO A 77 -11.67 12.57 4.72
N GLU A 78 -12.58 11.83 5.38
CA GLU A 78 -13.59 11.02 4.72
C GLU A 78 -14.91 11.79 4.48
N PHE A 79 -15.02 13.02 5.00
CA PHE A 79 -16.24 13.81 4.93
C PHE A 79 -16.18 14.94 3.90
N PRO A 80 -17.37 15.32 3.35
CA PRO A 80 -18.66 14.68 3.49
C PRO A 80 -18.76 13.40 2.66
N GLN A 81 -19.62 12.44 3.08
CA GLN A 81 -20.06 11.37 2.20
C GLN A 81 -20.84 11.97 1.04
N ARG A 82 -20.59 11.49 -0.16
CA ARG A 82 -21.17 12.05 -1.38
C ARG A 82 -21.37 11.00 -2.47
N LYS A 83 -22.27 11.25 -3.40
CA LYS A 83 -22.47 10.44 -4.60
C LYS A 83 -21.56 10.96 -5.71
N VAL A 84 -20.69 10.08 -6.24
CA VAL A 84 -19.71 10.39 -7.27
C VAL A 84 -19.94 9.46 -8.45
N TYR A 85 -19.85 9.98 -9.68
CA TYR A 85 -19.89 9.20 -10.90
C TYR A 85 -18.48 8.99 -11.46
N LEU A 86 -18.14 7.76 -11.82
CA LEU A 86 -16.92 7.42 -12.54
C LEU A 86 -17.25 6.79 -13.89
N ASP A 87 -16.45 7.11 -14.90
CA ASP A 87 -16.45 6.42 -16.17
C ASP A 87 -15.89 5.00 -16.00
N THR A 88 -16.05 4.14 -17.00
CA THR A 88 -15.51 2.79 -17.00
C THR A 88 -13.98 2.80 -17.00
N TYR A 89 -13.37 1.96 -16.18
CA TYR A 89 -11.92 1.75 -16.11
C TYR A 89 -11.62 0.29 -15.77
N GLU A 90 -10.40 -0.11 -15.95
CA GLU A 90 -9.87 -1.37 -15.43
C GLU A 90 -8.89 -1.10 -14.30
N ILE A 91 -8.85 -1.98 -13.32
CA ILE A 91 -7.91 -1.93 -12.19
C ILE A 91 -7.26 -3.30 -12.01
N ASP A 92 -6.00 -3.34 -11.60
CA ASP A 92 -5.34 -4.60 -11.26
C ASP A 92 -6.12 -5.34 -10.19
N LYS A 93 -6.37 -6.62 -10.43
CA LYS A 93 -7.08 -7.51 -9.50
C LYS A 93 -6.33 -7.66 -8.17
N PHE A 94 -5.02 -7.59 -8.23
CA PHE A 94 -4.10 -7.73 -7.11
C PHE A 94 -3.20 -6.50 -6.96
N GLU A 95 -2.56 -6.35 -5.81
CA GLU A 95 -1.43 -5.45 -5.61
C GLU A 95 -0.31 -5.84 -6.57
N VAL A 96 0.48 -4.89 -7.06
CA VAL A 96 1.66 -5.20 -7.88
C VAL A 96 2.64 -6.04 -7.06
N THR A 97 2.96 -7.21 -7.57
CA THR A 97 3.83 -8.17 -6.89
C THR A 97 5.32 -7.83 -7.02
N THR A 98 6.10 -8.37 -6.12
CA THR A 98 7.56 -8.21 -6.13
C THR A 98 8.17 -8.73 -7.43
N VAL A 99 7.69 -9.85 -7.99
CA VAL A 99 8.19 -10.37 -9.28
C VAL A 99 7.84 -9.46 -10.46
N GLN A 100 6.65 -8.86 -10.46
CA GLN A 100 6.26 -7.91 -11.50
C GLN A 100 7.16 -6.65 -11.48
N PHE A 101 7.38 -6.11 -10.27
CA PHE A 101 8.25 -4.95 -10.12
C PHE A 101 9.72 -5.28 -10.45
N LEU A 102 10.18 -6.50 -10.15
CA LEU A 102 11.50 -6.98 -10.54
C LEU A 102 11.69 -6.99 -12.07
N LYS A 103 10.67 -7.44 -12.83
CA LYS A 103 10.68 -7.36 -14.30
C LYS A 103 10.93 -5.93 -14.80
N PHE A 104 10.23 -4.96 -14.20
CA PHE A 104 10.39 -3.55 -14.51
C PHE A 104 11.79 -3.03 -14.20
N VAL A 105 12.32 -3.33 -13.01
CA VAL A 105 13.67 -2.91 -12.59
C VAL A 105 14.73 -3.42 -13.55
N LEU A 106 14.66 -4.69 -13.94
CA LEU A 106 15.60 -5.29 -14.89
C LEU A 106 15.45 -4.71 -16.30
N ALA A 107 14.21 -4.55 -16.78
CA ALA A 107 13.94 -4.02 -18.12
C ALA A 107 14.36 -2.56 -18.30
N THR A 108 14.38 -1.79 -17.21
CA THR A 108 14.70 -0.35 -17.22
C THR A 108 16.07 -0.03 -16.64
N ASN A 109 16.86 -1.06 -16.28
CA ASN A 109 18.18 -0.95 -15.66
C ASN A 109 18.20 -0.01 -14.43
N ARG A 110 17.17 -0.12 -13.57
CA ARG A 110 17.07 0.63 -12.31
C ARG A 110 17.84 -0.10 -11.21
N ASP A 111 18.16 0.64 -10.15
CA ASP A 111 18.70 0.06 -8.93
C ASP A 111 17.66 -0.87 -8.26
N PRO A 112 18.13 -1.95 -7.60
CA PRO A 112 17.25 -2.80 -6.82
C PRO A 112 16.63 -2.05 -5.63
N LEU A 113 15.46 -2.52 -5.17
CA LEU A 113 14.87 -1.99 -3.95
C LEU A 113 15.74 -2.30 -2.74
N ILE A 114 15.66 -1.46 -1.71
CA ILE A 114 16.50 -1.54 -0.53
C ILE A 114 16.39 -2.88 0.21
N ASP A 115 15.19 -3.42 0.33
CA ASP A 115 14.92 -4.72 0.95
C ASP A 115 15.56 -5.90 0.19
N TRP A 116 15.73 -5.79 -1.14
CA TRP A 116 16.43 -6.81 -1.93
C TRP A 116 17.94 -6.79 -1.72
N GLN A 117 18.50 -5.65 -1.31
CA GLN A 117 19.93 -5.49 -1.04
C GLN A 117 20.33 -6.13 0.29
N TYR A 118 19.50 -6.04 1.33
CA TYR A 118 19.80 -6.58 2.67
C TYR A 118 19.83 -8.11 2.70
N ASP A 119 19.20 -8.79 1.76
CA ASP A 119 19.23 -10.26 1.66
C ASP A 119 20.38 -10.76 0.77
N GLY A 120 21.44 -9.97 0.59
CA GLY A 120 22.61 -10.31 -0.23
C GLY A 120 22.28 -10.49 -1.71
N GLY A 121 21.21 -9.85 -2.21
CA GLY A 121 20.65 -10.08 -3.53
C GLY A 121 19.81 -11.35 -3.62
N ASN A 122 19.64 -12.06 -2.50
CA ASN A 122 18.77 -13.22 -2.40
C ASN A 122 17.31 -12.78 -2.31
N PHE A 123 16.76 -12.41 -3.43
CA PHE A 123 15.32 -12.29 -3.59
C PHE A 123 14.64 -13.61 -3.19
N GLN A 124 13.98 -13.63 -2.03
CA GLN A 124 13.38 -14.86 -1.52
C GLN A 124 12.30 -15.37 -2.46
N GLU A 125 12.41 -16.61 -2.88
CA GLU A 125 11.43 -17.28 -3.75
C GLU A 125 10.02 -17.23 -3.17
N THR A 126 9.92 -17.29 -1.86
CA THR A 126 8.67 -17.21 -1.11
C THR A 126 7.97 -15.85 -1.25
N MET A 127 8.68 -14.79 -1.66
CA MET A 127 8.16 -13.42 -1.72
C MET A 127 7.70 -12.99 -3.13
N VAL A 128 7.83 -13.84 -4.15
CA VAL A 128 7.53 -13.47 -5.55
C VAL A 128 6.08 -12.98 -5.75
N ASN A 129 5.13 -13.58 -5.05
CA ASN A 129 3.70 -13.24 -5.10
C ASN A 129 3.26 -12.33 -3.94
N HIS A 130 4.18 -11.76 -3.19
CA HIS A 130 3.86 -10.76 -2.18
C HIS A 130 3.86 -9.37 -2.82
N PRO A 131 3.12 -8.40 -2.24
CA PRO A 131 3.12 -7.05 -2.77
C PRO A 131 4.52 -6.43 -2.71
N VAL A 132 4.85 -5.64 -3.71
CA VAL A 132 6.05 -4.83 -3.66
C VAL A 132 5.90 -3.70 -2.63
N MET A 133 6.97 -3.43 -1.90
CA MET A 133 7.07 -2.39 -0.87
C MET A 133 8.31 -1.52 -1.09
N HIS A 134 8.51 -0.55 -0.20
CA HIS A 134 9.65 0.38 -0.29
C HIS A 134 9.74 1.13 -1.61
N VAL A 135 8.60 1.37 -2.24
CA VAL A 135 8.46 2.12 -3.48
C VAL A 135 7.92 3.52 -3.21
N SER A 136 8.56 4.53 -3.80
CA SER A 136 8.02 5.89 -3.80
C SER A 136 6.83 6.00 -4.75
N TRP A 137 6.07 7.10 -4.65
CA TRP A 137 5.02 7.40 -5.62
C TRP A 137 5.57 7.45 -7.06
N PHE A 138 6.77 8.00 -7.24
CA PHE A 138 7.41 8.09 -8.54
C PHE A 138 7.81 6.72 -9.10
N ASP A 139 8.24 5.78 -8.24
CA ASP A 139 8.54 4.41 -8.65
C ASP A 139 7.27 3.69 -9.09
N ALA A 140 6.17 3.87 -8.34
CA ALA A 140 4.86 3.28 -8.63
C ALA A 140 4.27 3.83 -9.96
N ASP A 141 4.31 5.15 -10.14
CA ASP A 141 3.84 5.81 -11.38
C ASP A 141 4.67 5.38 -12.60
N ALA A 142 6.00 5.32 -12.44
CA ALA A 142 6.90 4.87 -13.50
C ALA A 142 6.65 3.40 -13.89
N TYR A 143 6.41 2.51 -12.90
CA TYR A 143 6.04 1.13 -13.17
C TYR A 143 4.72 1.03 -13.92
N CYS A 144 3.66 1.69 -13.45
CA CYS A 144 2.37 1.63 -14.12
C CYS A 144 2.45 2.14 -15.57
N LYS A 145 3.20 3.22 -15.83
CA LYS A 145 3.43 3.73 -17.19
C LYS A 145 4.22 2.75 -18.06
N TRP A 146 5.25 2.11 -17.52
CA TRP A 146 6.00 1.07 -18.22
C TRP A 146 5.12 -0.13 -18.60
N ALA A 147 4.18 -0.50 -17.72
CA ALA A 147 3.22 -1.57 -17.95
C ALA A 147 2.05 -1.17 -18.87
N GLY A 148 2.06 0.06 -19.45
CA GLY A 148 0.96 0.57 -20.29
C GLY A 148 -0.30 0.92 -19.50
N LYS A 149 -0.14 1.26 -18.22
CA LYS A 149 -1.18 1.55 -17.24
C LYS A 149 -0.91 2.91 -16.57
N ARG A 150 -1.68 3.27 -15.57
CA ARG A 150 -1.49 4.43 -14.69
C ARG A 150 -1.84 4.07 -13.24
N LEU A 151 -1.48 4.90 -12.28
CA LEU A 151 -2.05 4.77 -10.94
C LEU A 151 -3.56 5.03 -10.97
N PRO A 152 -4.37 4.34 -10.15
CA PRO A 152 -5.78 4.67 -9.99
C PRO A 152 -5.93 6.04 -9.30
N THR A 153 -6.97 6.78 -9.62
CA THR A 153 -7.37 7.89 -8.75
C THR A 153 -7.87 7.35 -7.41
N SER A 154 -7.84 8.20 -6.39
CA SER A 154 -8.34 7.86 -5.07
C SER A 154 -9.82 7.46 -5.10
N ALA A 155 -10.62 8.07 -5.98
CA ALA A 155 -12.03 7.72 -6.18
C ALA A 155 -12.21 6.37 -6.90
N GLU A 156 -11.41 6.09 -7.93
CA GLU A 156 -11.42 4.79 -8.62
C GLU A 156 -11.05 3.67 -7.66
N TRP A 157 -9.99 3.87 -6.88
CA TRP A 157 -9.57 2.90 -5.87
C TRP A 157 -10.69 2.62 -4.87
N GLU A 158 -11.37 3.67 -4.36
CA GLU A 158 -12.47 3.52 -3.40
C GLU A 158 -13.68 2.79 -3.99
N LYS A 159 -14.10 3.13 -5.22
CA LYS A 159 -15.20 2.41 -5.91
C LYS A 159 -14.84 0.93 -6.12
N ALA A 160 -13.62 0.64 -6.59
CA ALA A 160 -13.16 -0.73 -6.78
C ALA A 160 -13.19 -1.54 -5.48
N ALA A 161 -12.91 -0.91 -4.34
CA ALA A 161 -12.90 -1.54 -3.03
C ALA A 161 -14.30 -1.75 -2.42
N ARG A 162 -15.19 -0.76 -2.55
CA ARG A 162 -16.48 -0.72 -1.82
C ARG A 162 -17.70 -1.04 -2.67
N GLY A 163 -17.57 -1.07 -3.99
CA GLY A 163 -18.76 -1.10 -4.84
C GLY A 163 -19.53 0.22 -4.82
N GLU A 164 -20.85 0.14 -4.93
CA GLU A 164 -21.71 1.31 -5.12
C GLU A 164 -22.53 1.67 -3.87
N ASP A 165 -22.66 0.76 -2.92
CA ASP A 165 -23.59 0.83 -1.79
C ASP A 165 -23.03 1.52 -0.53
N GLY A 166 -21.78 1.96 -0.54
CA GLY A 166 -21.16 2.67 0.58
C GLY A 166 -20.81 1.79 1.77
N ARG A 167 -20.66 0.47 1.58
CA ARG A 167 -20.22 -0.49 2.63
C ARG A 167 -18.92 -0.07 3.29
N ILE A 168 -18.74 -0.51 4.56
CA ILE A 168 -17.57 -0.13 5.37
C ILE A 168 -16.29 -0.83 4.91
N TYR A 169 -16.38 -2.12 4.54
CA TYR A 169 -15.26 -2.96 4.09
C TYR A 169 -15.56 -3.59 2.72
N PRO A 170 -14.57 -4.11 2.00
CA PRO A 170 -14.80 -4.79 0.71
C PRO A 170 -15.83 -5.91 0.80
N TRP A 171 -15.83 -6.68 1.87
CA TRP A 171 -16.75 -7.80 2.14
C TRP A 171 -18.11 -7.39 2.75
N GLY A 172 -18.36 -6.10 2.99
CA GLY A 172 -19.59 -5.59 3.61
C GLY A 172 -19.37 -4.84 4.92
N ASN A 173 -20.36 -4.87 5.82
CA ASN A 173 -20.33 -4.08 7.07
C ASN A 173 -19.91 -4.91 8.30
N GLN A 174 -19.56 -6.18 8.13
CA GLN A 174 -19.08 -7.00 9.23
C GLN A 174 -17.69 -6.52 9.66
N PRO A 175 -17.40 -6.52 10.97
CA PRO A 175 -16.12 -6.04 11.49
C PRO A 175 -14.92 -6.71 10.84
N ALA A 176 -13.83 -5.96 10.66
CA ALA A 176 -12.58 -6.51 10.19
C ALA A 176 -11.99 -7.51 11.20
N GLY A 177 -11.38 -8.56 10.66
CA GLY A 177 -10.73 -9.61 11.44
C GLY A 177 -9.61 -10.26 10.62
N LEU A 178 -8.69 -10.94 11.30
CA LEU A 178 -7.51 -11.55 10.70
C LEU A 178 -7.81 -12.70 9.72
N SER A 179 -9.05 -13.16 9.64
CA SER A 179 -9.53 -14.12 8.64
C SER A 179 -9.94 -13.47 7.31
N ARG A 180 -9.96 -12.12 7.24
CA ARG A 180 -10.42 -11.36 6.07
C ARG A 180 -9.42 -10.33 5.58
N ALA A 181 -8.51 -9.87 6.46
CA ALA A 181 -7.51 -8.86 6.12
C ALA A 181 -6.25 -9.03 6.96
N ASN A 182 -5.12 -8.65 6.37
CA ASN A 182 -3.83 -8.66 7.04
C ASN A 182 -3.53 -7.27 7.62
N PHE A 183 -3.77 -7.09 8.93
CA PHE A 183 -3.54 -5.84 9.66
C PHE A 183 -3.24 -6.11 11.13
N GLY A 184 -2.85 -5.08 11.89
CA GLY A 184 -2.65 -5.18 13.34
C GLY A 184 -1.48 -6.07 13.76
N ARG A 185 -0.47 -6.21 12.92
CA ARG A 185 0.64 -7.15 13.15
C ARG A 185 1.79 -6.58 13.99
N THR A 186 1.66 -5.38 14.52
CA THR A 186 2.67 -4.75 15.38
C THR A 186 2.89 -5.44 16.73
N GLY A 187 1.89 -6.20 17.20
CA GLY A 187 1.91 -6.92 18.46
C GLY A 187 2.25 -8.42 18.35
N LEU A 188 2.89 -8.86 17.27
CA LEU A 188 3.26 -10.26 17.08
C LEU A 188 4.14 -10.75 18.24
N SER A 189 3.68 -11.81 18.91
CA SER A 189 4.45 -12.55 19.90
C SER A 189 5.38 -13.55 19.19
N GLY A 190 6.54 -13.79 19.79
CA GLY A 190 7.53 -14.75 19.28
C GLY A 190 8.83 -14.10 18.81
N PRO A 191 9.67 -14.79 18.00
CA PRO A 191 11.03 -14.34 17.65
C PRO A 191 11.14 -12.98 16.99
N VAL A 192 10.03 -12.47 16.45
CA VAL A 192 9.95 -11.15 15.80
C VAL A 192 9.89 -10.03 16.83
N ARG A 193 9.24 -10.26 17.99
CA ARG A 193 9.15 -9.28 19.08
C ARG A 193 10.52 -8.93 19.68
N ASP A 194 11.41 -9.90 19.71
CA ASP A 194 12.75 -9.76 20.30
C ASP A 194 13.77 -9.18 19.31
N ARG A 195 13.37 -8.98 18.05
CA ARG A 195 14.20 -8.44 16.98
C ARG A 195 13.40 -7.50 16.09
N PRO A 196 13.11 -6.27 16.56
CA PRO A 196 12.30 -5.29 15.81
C PRO A 196 12.91 -4.93 14.44
N GLU A 197 14.23 -5.06 14.26
CA GLU A 197 14.92 -4.91 12.99
C GLU A 197 14.44 -5.91 11.93
N ARG A 198 14.00 -7.11 12.33
CA ARG A 198 13.43 -8.09 11.40
C ARG A 198 12.07 -7.67 10.82
N LEU A 199 11.27 -6.90 11.55
CA LEU A 199 10.02 -6.34 11.00
C LEU A 199 10.27 -5.34 9.89
N LEU A 200 11.43 -4.69 9.88
CA LEU A 200 11.83 -3.79 8.80
C LEU A 200 12.18 -4.57 7.53
N LEU A 201 12.88 -5.71 7.69
CA LEU A 201 13.37 -6.54 6.59
C LEU A 201 12.33 -7.59 6.13
N TYR A 202 11.58 -8.15 7.08
CA TYR A 202 10.62 -9.23 6.86
C TYR A 202 9.26 -8.87 7.47
N PRO A 203 8.55 -7.86 6.91
CA PRO A 203 7.22 -7.52 7.41
C PRO A 203 6.26 -8.70 7.21
N PRO A 204 5.26 -8.86 8.07
CA PRO A 204 4.31 -9.97 7.99
C PRO A 204 3.26 -9.75 6.90
N ILE A 205 3.70 -9.40 5.69
CA ILE A 205 2.87 -9.35 4.49
C ILE A 205 2.54 -10.77 4.02
N ILE A 206 1.50 -10.88 3.22
CA ILE A 206 1.05 -12.15 2.67
C ILE A 206 0.93 -12.06 1.15
N SER A 207 0.89 -13.21 0.49
CA SER A 207 0.66 -13.30 -0.95
C SER A 207 -0.63 -12.56 -1.36
N VAL A 208 -0.59 -11.87 -2.50
CA VAL A 208 -1.67 -10.98 -2.99
C VAL A 208 -2.99 -11.69 -3.28
N ASP A 209 -2.97 -13.01 -3.47
CA ASP A 209 -4.12 -13.87 -3.77
C ASP A 209 -4.83 -14.43 -2.52
N LYS A 210 -4.39 -14.06 -1.30
CA LYS A 210 -5.02 -14.51 -0.06
C LYS A 210 -6.34 -13.78 0.22
N TYR A 211 -7.17 -14.40 1.08
CA TYR A 211 -8.49 -13.90 1.50
C TYR A 211 -9.52 -13.84 0.35
N GLU A 212 -9.68 -14.91 -0.40
CA GLU A 212 -10.71 -15.05 -1.45
C GLU A 212 -12.14 -14.74 -0.97
N ASN A 213 -12.40 -14.93 0.32
CA ASN A 213 -13.69 -14.62 0.97
C ASN A 213 -13.85 -13.15 1.39
N ALA A 214 -12.87 -12.32 1.11
CA ALA A 214 -12.83 -10.90 1.51
C ALA A 214 -12.56 -9.95 0.33
N VAL A 215 -12.76 -10.43 -0.89
CA VAL A 215 -12.65 -9.62 -2.11
C VAL A 215 -13.75 -8.55 -2.17
N SER A 216 -13.50 -7.52 -2.96
CA SER A 216 -14.48 -6.46 -3.22
C SER A 216 -15.68 -6.99 -4.01
N PRO A 217 -16.79 -6.22 -4.14
CA PRO A 217 -17.94 -6.59 -4.98
C PRO A 217 -17.58 -6.89 -6.44
N TYR A 218 -16.46 -6.33 -6.90
CA TYR A 218 -15.96 -6.56 -8.26
C TYR A 218 -14.92 -7.68 -8.35
N GLY A 219 -14.57 -8.32 -7.24
CA GLY A 219 -13.58 -9.40 -7.19
C GLY A 219 -12.12 -8.91 -7.10
N VAL A 220 -11.90 -7.67 -6.65
CA VAL A 220 -10.55 -7.12 -6.40
C VAL A 220 -10.07 -7.56 -5.03
N PHE A 221 -8.84 -8.06 -4.95
CA PHE A 221 -8.24 -8.60 -3.73
C PHE A 221 -7.53 -7.54 -2.90
N GLN A 222 -7.38 -7.79 -1.59
CA GLN A 222 -6.52 -7.02 -0.66
C GLN A 222 -6.83 -5.51 -0.61
N MET A 223 -8.10 -5.12 -0.82
CA MET A 223 -8.52 -3.73 -0.73
C MET A 223 -8.68 -3.22 0.71
N ALA A 224 -8.13 -3.95 1.69
CA ALA A 224 -8.11 -3.63 3.11
C ALA A 224 -6.96 -4.36 3.80
N GLY A 225 -5.94 -3.66 4.25
CA GLY A 225 -4.74 -4.25 4.88
C GLY A 225 -3.71 -4.74 3.86
N ASN A 226 -2.78 -5.58 4.29
CA ASN A 226 -1.60 -6.06 3.61
C ASN A 226 -0.60 -4.93 3.35
N VAL A 227 -0.70 -4.18 2.26
CA VAL A 227 -0.01 -2.91 2.08
C VAL A 227 -1.00 -1.79 1.78
N ALA A 228 -0.73 -0.60 2.28
CA ALA A 228 -1.40 0.60 1.80
C ALA A 228 -0.95 0.88 0.36
N GLU A 229 -1.77 1.58 -0.42
CA GLU A 229 -1.55 1.71 -1.84
C GLU A 229 -1.54 3.17 -2.30
N TRP A 230 -0.49 3.55 -3.01
CA TRP A 230 -0.41 4.84 -3.68
C TRP A 230 -1.55 5.03 -4.69
N THR A 231 -2.10 6.24 -4.73
CA THR A 231 -3.04 6.69 -5.78
C THR A 231 -2.48 7.89 -6.54
N ALA A 232 -3.07 8.22 -7.68
CA ALA A 232 -2.59 9.31 -8.54
C ALA A 232 -2.71 10.70 -7.89
N ASP A 233 -3.68 10.87 -7.00
CA ASP A 233 -4.13 12.15 -6.47
C ASP A 233 -3.09 12.83 -5.59
N TRP A 234 -3.00 14.16 -5.68
CA TRP A 234 -2.49 14.95 -4.58
C TRP A 234 -3.46 14.86 -3.41
N TYR A 235 -2.92 14.85 -2.20
CA TYR A 235 -3.72 14.74 -0.98
C TYR A 235 -4.05 16.12 -0.42
N ASP A 236 -5.35 16.32 -0.16
CA ASP A 236 -5.87 17.40 0.66
C ASP A 236 -6.97 16.81 1.56
N PRO A 237 -6.89 16.93 2.89
CA PRO A 237 -7.89 16.40 3.80
C PRO A 237 -9.29 16.97 3.58
N ASP A 238 -9.40 18.16 3.03
CA ASP A 238 -10.67 18.85 2.80
C ASP A 238 -11.20 18.71 1.36
N TYR A 239 -10.48 17.99 0.49
CA TYR A 239 -10.83 17.88 -0.93
C TYR A 239 -12.28 17.45 -1.18
N TYR A 240 -12.83 16.56 -0.36
CA TYR A 240 -14.21 16.06 -0.55
C TYR A 240 -15.28 17.15 -0.44
N LYS A 241 -14.98 18.27 0.21
CA LYS A 241 -15.90 19.43 0.32
C LYS A 241 -16.11 20.14 -1.03
N THR A 242 -15.13 20.08 -1.92
CA THR A 242 -15.11 20.83 -3.19
C THR A 242 -14.89 19.98 -4.43
N ALA A 243 -14.65 18.68 -4.25
CA ALA A 243 -14.40 17.75 -5.36
C ALA A 243 -15.57 17.74 -6.36
N PRO A 244 -15.32 17.60 -7.68
CA PRO A 244 -16.39 17.42 -8.66
C PRO A 244 -17.14 16.11 -8.41
N ASP A 245 -18.42 16.05 -8.81
CA ASP A 245 -19.24 14.85 -8.70
C ASP A 245 -18.96 13.82 -9.81
N ARG A 246 -18.14 14.17 -10.78
CA ARG A 246 -17.75 13.29 -11.88
C ARG A 246 -16.24 13.21 -12.02
N ASN A 247 -15.71 11.98 -11.99
CA ASN A 247 -14.30 11.65 -12.19
C ASN A 247 -13.34 12.54 -11.38
N PRO A 248 -13.51 12.68 -10.05
CA PRO A 248 -12.59 13.47 -9.24
C PRO A 248 -11.18 12.87 -9.27
N LYS A 249 -10.16 13.73 -9.41
CA LYS A 249 -8.75 13.35 -9.58
C LYS A 249 -7.82 13.92 -8.49
N GLY A 250 -8.41 14.42 -7.39
CA GLY A 250 -7.67 15.16 -6.38
C GLY A 250 -7.43 16.62 -6.77
N PRO A 251 -6.79 17.40 -5.91
CA PRO A 251 -6.36 18.76 -6.22
C PRO A 251 -5.35 18.78 -7.37
N ASP A 252 -5.28 19.90 -8.11
CA ASP A 252 -4.32 20.07 -9.23
C ASP A 252 -2.87 20.07 -8.74
N LYS A 253 -2.63 20.45 -7.50
CA LYS A 253 -1.30 20.54 -6.88
C LYS A 253 -1.37 20.23 -5.38
N GLY A 254 -0.24 19.81 -4.82
CA GLY A 254 -0.09 19.50 -3.41
C GLY A 254 1.37 19.20 -3.06
N THR A 255 1.62 18.90 -1.80
CA THR A 255 2.94 18.47 -1.29
C THR A 255 2.96 17.00 -0.91
N GLN A 256 1.78 16.38 -0.79
CA GLN A 256 1.62 14.97 -0.42
C GLN A 256 0.81 14.24 -1.47
N LYS A 257 1.15 12.97 -1.70
CA LYS A 257 0.36 12.06 -2.53
C LYS A 257 -0.54 11.21 -1.66
N ALA A 258 -1.75 10.94 -2.16
CA ALA A 258 -2.73 10.14 -1.44
C ALA A 258 -2.40 8.65 -1.49
N PHE A 259 -2.71 7.94 -0.39
CA PHE A 259 -2.69 6.49 -0.31
C PHE A 259 -3.91 5.95 0.42
N ARG A 260 -4.23 4.68 0.21
CA ARG A 260 -5.47 4.01 0.62
C ARG A 260 -5.22 2.62 1.21
N GLY A 261 -6.25 2.04 1.82
CA GLY A 261 -6.33 0.63 2.17
C GLY A 261 -5.75 0.27 3.53
N GLY A 262 -4.79 1.05 4.03
CA GLY A 262 -3.99 0.69 5.20
C GLY A 262 -3.14 -0.55 4.95
N GLY A 263 -2.13 -0.79 5.77
CA GLY A 263 -1.19 -1.90 5.65
C GLY A 263 -1.22 -2.86 6.84
N TRP A 264 -0.34 -3.85 6.81
CA TRP A 264 -0.19 -4.86 7.85
C TRP A 264 0.05 -4.29 9.26
N ILE A 265 0.64 -3.10 9.34
CA ILE A 265 0.96 -2.39 10.59
C ILE A 265 -0.26 -1.68 11.19
N ASP A 266 -1.25 -1.36 10.39
CA ASP A 266 -2.37 -0.49 10.76
C ASP A 266 -3.42 -1.18 11.64
N SER A 267 -4.23 -0.38 12.33
CA SER A 267 -5.35 -0.85 13.12
C SER A 267 -6.66 -0.87 12.31
N THR A 268 -7.68 -1.50 12.85
CA THR A 268 -9.01 -1.65 12.22
C THR A 268 -9.58 -0.35 11.59
N PRO A 269 -9.53 0.83 12.24
CA PRO A 269 -10.00 2.07 11.62
C PRO A 269 -9.28 2.45 10.33
N SER A 270 -8.01 2.11 10.21
CA SER A 270 -7.17 2.52 9.06
C SER A 270 -7.32 1.62 7.84
N VAL A 271 -7.81 0.38 8.00
CA VAL A 271 -8.01 -0.56 6.87
C VAL A 271 -9.40 -0.45 6.23
N ARG A 272 -10.17 0.58 6.54
CA ARG A 272 -11.44 0.87 5.87
C ARG A 272 -11.18 1.54 4.51
N PRO A 273 -11.78 1.08 3.41
CA PRO A 273 -11.59 1.67 2.09
C PRO A 273 -11.92 3.16 1.96
N ALA A 274 -12.81 3.70 2.80
CA ALA A 274 -13.10 5.13 2.81
C ALA A 274 -11.97 5.97 3.42
N GLN A 275 -11.14 5.36 4.28
CA GLN A 275 -10.01 6.02 4.90
C GLN A 275 -8.99 6.45 3.84
N ARG A 276 -8.51 7.68 3.98
CA ARG A 276 -7.53 8.28 3.07
C ARG A 276 -6.48 9.07 3.84
N ASN A 277 -5.25 8.95 3.41
CA ASN A 277 -4.10 9.65 3.98
C ASN A 277 -3.21 10.20 2.87
N GLY A 278 -2.27 11.05 3.27
CA GLY A 278 -1.24 11.57 2.39
C GLY A 278 0.14 11.54 3.04
N THR A 279 1.16 11.38 2.21
CA THR A 279 2.56 11.51 2.62
C THR A 279 3.41 12.07 1.48
N ASP A 280 4.65 12.47 1.78
CA ASP A 280 5.62 12.91 0.79
C ASP A 280 5.76 11.87 -0.33
N PRO A 281 5.72 12.26 -1.61
CA PRO A 281 5.82 11.33 -2.74
C PRO A 281 7.14 10.56 -2.80
N ASN A 282 8.19 10.99 -2.11
CA ASN A 282 9.46 10.27 -2.00
C ASN A 282 9.47 9.20 -0.89
N THR A 283 8.43 9.15 -0.06
CA THR A 283 8.34 8.19 1.05
C THR A 283 8.41 6.76 0.54
N LYS A 284 9.25 5.93 1.20
CA LYS A 284 9.41 4.49 0.93
C LYS A 284 9.25 3.74 2.26
N MET A 285 8.18 2.96 2.38
CA MET A 285 7.84 2.24 3.61
C MET A 285 7.58 0.76 3.33
N ASN A 286 7.83 -0.08 4.33
CA ASN A 286 7.60 -1.53 4.26
C ASN A 286 6.13 -1.95 4.43
N TRP A 287 5.22 -1.00 4.39
CA TRP A 287 3.76 -1.19 4.45
C TRP A 287 3.03 -0.42 3.32
N LEU A 288 3.78 0.15 2.36
CA LEU A 288 3.24 0.98 1.29
C LEU A 288 3.71 0.44 -0.06
N GLY A 289 2.74 0.01 -0.85
CA GLY A 289 2.87 -0.51 -2.20
C GLY A 289 1.92 0.21 -3.15
N PHE A 290 1.39 -0.49 -4.15
CA PHE A 290 0.45 0.06 -5.12
C PHE A 290 -0.18 -1.02 -6.00
N ARG A 291 -1.22 -0.64 -6.73
CA ARG A 291 -1.77 -1.31 -7.92
C ARG A 291 -1.97 -0.32 -9.04
N CYS A 292 -2.12 -0.79 -10.28
CA CYS A 292 -2.36 0.07 -11.43
C CYS A 292 -3.82 0.02 -11.89
N ALA A 293 -4.20 1.04 -12.65
CA ALA A 293 -5.46 1.11 -13.39
C ALA A 293 -5.18 1.41 -14.87
N ARG A 294 -6.18 1.22 -15.71
CA ARG A 294 -6.11 1.54 -17.14
C ARG A 294 -7.45 2.08 -17.61
N ASP A 295 -7.39 3.11 -18.45
CA ASP A 295 -8.59 3.60 -19.13
C ASP A 295 -9.04 2.54 -20.14
N THR A 296 -10.33 2.25 -20.17
CA THR A 296 -10.90 1.43 -21.25
C THR A 296 -10.84 2.22 -22.54
N LYS A 297 -10.37 1.61 -23.62
CA LYS A 297 -10.55 2.19 -24.94
C LYS A 297 -12.05 2.29 -25.17
N GLU A 298 -12.59 3.50 -25.33
CA GLU A 298 -13.92 3.65 -25.87
C GLU A 298 -13.96 2.84 -27.17
N THR A 299 -14.81 1.83 -27.22
CA THR A 299 -15.19 1.24 -28.50
C THR A 299 -15.89 2.35 -29.26
N SER A 300 -15.14 3.03 -30.11
CA SER A 300 -15.66 3.91 -31.15
C SER A 300 -16.43 3.04 -32.15
N GLY A 301 -17.66 2.68 -31.77
CA GLY A 301 -18.48 1.78 -32.57
C GLY A 301 -19.92 1.92 -32.18
N ALA A 302 -20.68 2.55 -33.10
CA ALA A 302 -22.12 2.66 -33.19
C ALA A 302 -22.73 3.98 -32.69
N ARG A 303 -22.42 5.07 -33.41
CA ARG A 303 -23.46 6.01 -33.79
C ARG A 303 -23.73 5.75 -35.30
N GLY A 304 -24.69 4.90 -35.54
CA GLY A 304 -25.39 4.75 -36.80
C GLY A 304 -26.84 5.13 -36.59
#